data_c11192fb99979ddbd4a4c2fa26721d1d
#
_entry.id   c11192fb99979ddbd4a4c2fa26721d1d
#
_cell.length_a   1.000
_cell.length_b   1.000
_cell.length_c   1.000
_cell.angle_alpha   90.00
_cell.angle_beta   90.00
_cell.angle_gamma   90.00
#
_symmetry.space_group_name_H-M   'P 1'
#
loop_
_entity.id
_entity.type
_entity.pdbx_description
1 polymer ?
#
loop_
_entity_poly.entity_id
_entity_poly.type
_entity_poly.pdbx_seq_one_letter_code
_entity_poly.pdbx_strand_id
1 'polypeptide(L)'
;QLATWSQAPMTREFRKTLNWYKTQLTQLQVHVRTGQRLKPDDVAGLNTNVLILATGAIPTKSLLIPTGPDAIPIIDPWQAICDAPKGQHILINDEGGGRAALSAADALLDQNRITLVTAEYALGELVTPTVRAPIYKRFLKGKVVMHPSQEIHTIVGNTVTLRSVHTGEEMDIQDVDIVVDWRGGIVETTLQSAVEARGLPHSIIGDCVAPRQVHIAIAEGAMAARAI
;
A
#
# COMPACT_ATOMS: atom_id res chain seq x y z
N GLN A 1 5.98 3.29 -3.97
CA GLN A 1 5.48 2.39 -2.92
C GLN A 1 6.62 1.79 -2.09
N LEU A 2 7.61 1.09 -2.68
CA LEU A 2 8.68 0.44 -1.91
C LEU A 2 9.51 1.45 -1.08
N ALA A 3 9.77 2.64 -1.59
CA ALA A 3 10.49 3.68 -0.86
C ALA A 3 9.70 4.17 0.36
N THR A 4 8.41 4.39 0.22
CA THR A 4 7.52 4.75 1.34
C THR A 4 7.42 3.60 2.34
N TRP A 5 7.16 2.41 1.84
CA TRP A 5 7.08 1.22 2.68
C TRP A 5 8.35 0.95 3.50
N SER A 6 9.52 1.21 2.93
CA SER A 6 10.81 1.07 3.64
C SER A 6 11.03 2.09 4.78
N GLN A 7 10.09 3.00 5.02
CA GLN A 7 10.14 3.92 6.17
C GLN A 7 9.70 3.24 7.47
N ALA A 8 8.83 2.22 7.38
CA ALA A 8 8.41 1.46 8.56
C ALA A 8 9.59 0.67 9.16
N PRO A 9 9.71 0.60 10.50
CA PRO A 9 10.84 -0.05 11.19
C PRO A 9 11.10 -1.49 10.75
N MET A 10 10.05 -2.31 10.60
CA MET A 10 10.16 -3.72 10.22
C MET A 10 10.53 -3.96 8.75
N THR A 11 10.43 -2.93 7.91
CA THR A 11 10.70 -3.02 6.47
C THR A 11 11.87 -2.15 6.02
N ARG A 12 12.55 -1.47 6.94
CA ARG A 12 13.65 -0.55 6.65
C ARG A 12 14.81 -1.17 5.86
N GLU A 13 15.01 -2.49 5.96
CA GLU A 13 16.07 -3.20 5.23
C GLU A 13 15.90 -3.10 3.69
N PHE A 14 14.68 -2.88 3.19
CA PHE A 14 14.45 -2.63 1.78
C PHE A 14 15.12 -1.36 1.25
N ARG A 15 15.52 -0.44 2.13
CA ARG A 15 16.37 0.71 1.75
C ARG A 15 17.71 0.27 1.15
N LYS A 16 18.26 -0.84 1.64
CA LYS A 16 19.51 -1.39 1.08
C LYS A 16 19.31 -1.84 -0.37
N THR A 17 18.19 -2.50 -0.66
CA THR A 17 17.81 -2.90 -2.02
C THR A 17 17.65 -1.67 -2.93
N LEU A 18 16.95 -0.64 -2.48
CA LEU A 18 16.79 0.59 -3.25
C LEU A 18 18.14 1.29 -3.53
N ASN A 19 19.02 1.34 -2.53
CA ASN A 19 20.36 1.93 -2.71
C ASN A 19 21.22 1.10 -3.65
N TRP A 20 21.12 -0.24 -3.58
CA TRP A 20 21.80 -1.12 -4.52
C TRP A 20 21.35 -0.86 -5.96
N TYR A 21 20.04 -0.78 -6.23
CA TYR A 21 19.52 -0.43 -7.56
C TYR A 21 20.04 0.93 -8.03
N LYS A 22 20.00 1.95 -7.18
CA LYS A 22 20.55 3.28 -7.54
C LYS A 22 22.02 3.19 -7.96
N THR A 23 22.84 2.47 -7.20
CA THR A 23 24.26 2.27 -7.51
C THR A 23 24.43 1.54 -8.84
N GLN A 24 23.70 0.42 -9.05
CA GLN A 24 23.77 -0.34 -10.29
C GLN A 24 23.37 0.49 -11.52
N LEU A 25 22.25 1.22 -11.44
CA LEU A 25 21.81 2.08 -12.54
C LEU A 25 22.85 3.16 -12.89
N THR A 26 23.51 3.74 -11.88
CA THR A 26 24.60 4.70 -12.11
C THR A 26 25.81 4.04 -12.76
N GLN A 27 26.27 2.89 -12.27
CA GLN A 27 27.40 2.16 -12.81
C GLN A 27 27.18 1.70 -14.26
N LEU A 28 25.95 1.30 -14.56
CA LEU A 28 25.54 0.87 -15.91
C LEU A 28 25.17 2.04 -16.81
N GLN A 29 25.33 3.28 -16.35
CA GLN A 29 25.02 4.50 -17.10
C GLN A 29 23.57 4.57 -17.62
N VAL A 30 22.64 3.95 -16.88
CA VAL A 30 21.22 4.00 -17.23
C VAL A 30 20.69 5.42 -16.99
N HIS A 31 20.08 6.01 -18.00
CA HIS A 31 19.51 7.34 -17.90
C HIS A 31 18.21 7.34 -17.10
N VAL A 32 18.27 7.75 -15.84
CA VAL A 32 17.12 7.78 -14.91
C VAL A 32 16.53 9.19 -14.84
N ARG A 33 15.23 9.33 -15.15
CA ARG A 33 14.48 10.58 -15.01
C ARG A 33 13.44 10.42 -13.89
N THR A 34 13.62 11.19 -12.83
CA THR A 34 12.69 11.23 -11.70
C THR A 34 11.89 12.54 -11.69
N GLY A 35 10.77 12.56 -10.95
CA GLY A 35 9.92 13.75 -10.89
C GLY A 35 9.14 14.04 -12.17
N GLN A 36 9.12 13.13 -13.13
CA GLN A 36 8.41 13.26 -14.40
C GLN A 36 7.36 12.15 -14.51
N ARG A 37 6.10 12.52 -14.51
CA ARG A 37 4.99 11.60 -14.80
C ARG A 37 4.66 11.70 -16.29
N LEU A 38 4.86 10.61 -17.03
CA LEU A 38 4.43 10.52 -18.41
C LEU A 38 2.90 10.50 -18.49
N LYS A 39 2.37 11.22 -19.47
CA LYS A 39 0.97 11.24 -19.85
C LYS A 39 0.77 10.47 -21.16
N PRO A 40 -0.47 10.05 -21.50
CA PRO A 40 -0.74 9.39 -22.77
C PRO A 40 -0.20 10.15 -24.00
N ASP A 41 -0.32 11.49 -24.02
CA ASP A 41 0.16 12.33 -25.12
C ASP A 41 1.69 12.30 -25.27
N ASP A 42 2.43 12.10 -24.19
CA ASP A 42 3.90 12.04 -24.22
C ASP A 42 4.41 10.78 -24.94
N VAL A 43 3.58 9.72 -25.01
CA VAL A 43 3.94 8.44 -25.64
C VAL A 43 4.30 8.63 -27.11
N ALA A 44 3.61 9.53 -27.81
CA ALA A 44 3.87 9.82 -29.22
C ALA A 44 5.32 10.34 -29.47
N GLY A 45 5.87 11.07 -28.51
CA GLY A 45 7.22 11.65 -28.59
C GLY A 45 8.35 10.72 -28.15
N LEU A 46 8.06 9.51 -27.64
CA LEU A 46 9.10 8.60 -27.20
C LEU A 46 9.91 8.06 -28.37
N ASN A 47 11.22 8.29 -28.38
CA ASN A 47 12.14 7.69 -29.33
C ASN A 47 12.73 6.40 -28.76
N THR A 48 12.01 5.29 -28.94
CA THR A 48 12.40 3.97 -28.42
C THR A 48 11.89 2.86 -29.34
N ASN A 49 12.61 1.74 -29.39
CA ASN A 49 12.25 0.56 -30.17
C ASN A 49 11.32 -0.38 -29.38
N VAL A 50 11.47 -0.42 -28.04
CA VAL A 50 10.70 -1.28 -27.13
C VAL A 50 10.40 -0.48 -25.87
N LEU A 51 9.23 -0.72 -25.29
CA LEU A 51 8.82 -0.09 -24.03
C LEU A 51 8.46 -1.17 -22.99
N ILE A 52 8.91 -0.97 -21.77
CA ILE A 52 8.44 -1.75 -20.62
C ILE A 52 7.58 -0.86 -19.73
N LEU A 53 6.31 -1.21 -19.57
CA LEU A 53 5.39 -0.54 -18.67
C LEU A 53 5.47 -1.22 -17.29
N ALA A 54 5.95 -0.48 -16.30
CA ALA A 54 6.04 -0.90 -14.89
C ALA A 54 5.41 0.17 -13.98
N THR A 55 4.25 0.69 -14.39
CA THR A 55 3.55 1.82 -13.77
C THR A 55 3.00 1.51 -12.38
N GLY A 56 2.95 0.22 -12.01
CA GLY A 56 2.54 -0.22 -10.70
C GLY A 56 1.02 -0.21 -10.50
N ALA A 57 0.60 -0.04 -9.25
CA ALA A 57 -0.79 0.04 -8.84
C ALA A 57 -1.01 1.27 -7.96
N ILE A 58 -2.25 1.74 -7.92
CA ILE A 58 -2.70 2.80 -7.01
C ILE A 58 -3.60 2.20 -5.94
N PRO A 59 -3.66 2.78 -4.72
CA PRO A 59 -4.60 2.34 -3.69
C PRO A 59 -6.03 2.35 -4.21
N THR A 60 -6.80 1.31 -3.90
CA THR A 60 -8.24 1.31 -4.14
C THR A 60 -8.87 2.40 -3.30
N LYS A 61 -9.75 3.19 -3.91
CA LYS A 61 -10.46 4.25 -3.20
C LYS A 61 -11.32 3.64 -2.09
N SER A 62 -11.27 4.27 -0.91
CA SER A 62 -12.13 3.88 0.20
C SER A 62 -13.61 3.97 -0.18
N LEU A 63 -14.40 3.02 0.29
CA LEU A 63 -15.85 3.02 0.21
C LEU A 63 -16.49 3.53 1.51
N LEU A 64 -15.68 3.76 2.55
CA LEU A 64 -16.16 4.29 3.82
C LEU A 64 -16.57 5.76 3.64
N ILE A 65 -17.71 6.11 4.18
CA ILE A 65 -18.28 7.47 4.13
C ILE A 65 -18.50 7.95 5.56
N PRO A 66 -17.61 8.76 6.10
CA PRO A 66 -17.82 9.33 7.42
C PRO A 66 -18.96 10.36 7.37
N THR A 67 -19.76 10.40 8.42
CA THR A 67 -20.94 11.26 8.55
C THR A 67 -20.89 12.08 9.84
N GLY A 68 -21.76 13.08 9.94
CA GLY A 68 -21.86 13.95 11.12
C GLY A 68 -20.93 15.15 11.10
N PRO A 69 -21.06 16.05 12.06
CA PRO A 69 -20.12 17.13 12.29
C PRO A 69 -18.78 16.55 12.71
N ASP A 70 -17.69 17.20 12.33
CA ASP A 70 -16.32 16.79 12.66
C ASP A 70 -15.94 15.38 12.13
N ALA A 71 -16.43 15.05 10.93
CA ALA A 71 -16.12 13.79 10.26
C ALA A 71 -14.60 13.61 10.08
N ILE A 72 -14.08 12.49 10.58
CA ILE A 72 -12.65 12.17 10.58
C ILE A 72 -12.13 11.86 9.17
N PRO A 73 -10.85 12.17 8.86
CA PRO A 73 -10.27 11.86 7.56
C PRO A 73 -10.08 10.37 7.36
N ILE A 74 -10.27 9.93 6.11
CA ILE A 74 -9.92 8.59 5.65
C ILE A 74 -8.78 8.72 4.65
N ILE A 75 -7.68 8.05 4.91
CA ILE A 75 -6.46 8.08 4.09
C ILE A 75 -5.98 6.67 3.77
N ASP A 76 -5.13 6.52 2.77
CA ASP A 76 -4.50 5.25 2.48
C ASP A 76 -3.20 5.03 3.29
N PRO A 77 -2.67 3.78 3.38
CA PRO A 77 -1.47 3.47 4.15
C PRO A 77 -0.21 4.24 3.71
N TRP A 78 -0.08 4.55 2.42
CA TRP A 78 1.08 5.27 1.90
C TRP A 78 1.06 6.73 2.33
N GLN A 79 -0.12 7.35 2.24
CA GLN A 79 -0.34 8.69 2.76
C GLN A 79 -0.07 8.75 4.27
N ALA A 80 -0.61 7.80 5.04
CA ALA A 80 -0.40 7.74 6.48
C ALA A 80 1.08 7.65 6.88
N ILE A 81 1.88 6.84 6.14
CA ILE A 81 3.34 6.75 6.38
C ILE A 81 4.05 8.05 6.02
N CYS A 82 3.65 8.71 4.92
CA CYS A 82 4.27 9.96 4.47
C CYS A 82 3.95 11.14 5.39
N ASP A 83 2.69 11.26 5.82
CA ASP A 83 2.22 12.35 6.68
C ASP A 83 2.74 12.21 8.12
N ALA A 84 3.00 10.97 8.55
CA ALA A 84 3.55 10.60 9.86
C ALA A 84 2.86 11.34 11.03
N PRO A 85 1.53 11.24 11.20
CA PRO A 85 0.79 11.89 12.26
C PRO A 85 1.30 11.47 13.64
N LYS A 86 1.08 12.32 14.66
CA LYS A 86 1.56 12.11 16.03
C LYS A 86 0.49 12.44 17.04
N GLY A 87 0.47 11.67 18.14
CA GLY A 87 -0.45 11.88 19.26
C GLY A 87 -1.89 11.58 18.91
N GLN A 88 -2.14 10.81 17.85
CA GLN A 88 -3.46 10.51 17.33
C GLN A 88 -3.91 9.10 17.70
N HIS A 89 -5.22 8.87 17.75
CA HIS A 89 -5.80 7.54 17.71
C HIS A 89 -6.11 7.18 16.25
N ILE A 90 -5.35 6.25 15.70
CA ILE A 90 -5.46 5.84 14.31
C ILE A 90 -6.08 4.44 14.24
N LEU A 91 -7.24 4.34 13.58
CA LEU A 91 -7.84 3.06 13.27
C LEU A 91 -7.45 2.65 11.86
N ILE A 92 -6.85 1.46 11.71
CA ILE A 92 -6.37 0.95 10.44
C ILE A 92 -7.21 -0.26 10.04
N ASN A 93 -7.88 -0.15 8.90
CA ASN A 93 -8.69 -1.21 8.30
C ASN A 93 -7.84 -2.00 7.29
N ASP A 94 -7.67 -3.30 7.53
CA ASP A 94 -6.90 -4.23 6.69
C ASP A 94 -7.84 -5.19 5.96
N GLU A 95 -8.50 -4.74 4.90
CA GLU A 95 -9.28 -5.62 4.01
C GLU A 95 -8.41 -6.31 2.95
N GLY A 96 -7.21 -5.81 2.72
CA GLY A 96 -6.29 -6.37 1.74
C GLY A 96 -5.47 -7.56 2.25
N GLY A 97 -5.47 -7.83 3.55
CA GLY A 97 -4.77 -8.95 4.20
C GLY A 97 -3.25 -8.99 3.99
N GLY A 98 -2.70 -7.95 3.39
CA GLY A 98 -1.30 -7.86 3.01
C GLY A 98 -0.44 -7.07 3.98
N ARG A 99 0.70 -6.59 3.48
CA ARG A 99 1.67 -5.86 4.33
C ARG A 99 1.39 -4.37 4.47
N ALA A 100 0.56 -3.77 3.62
CA ALA A 100 0.41 -2.32 3.58
C ALA A 100 -0.15 -1.75 4.89
N ALA A 101 -1.28 -2.29 5.36
CA ALA A 101 -1.88 -1.89 6.64
C ALA A 101 -0.94 -2.17 7.83
N LEU A 102 -0.31 -3.36 7.86
CA LEU A 102 0.64 -3.71 8.91
C LEU A 102 1.87 -2.78 8.92
N SER A 103 2.34 -2.34 7.74
CA SER A 103 3.48 -1.42 7.65
C SER A 103 3.11 -0.01 8.07
N ALA A 104 1.88 0.46 7.79
CA ALA A 104 1.39 1.73 8.32
C ALA A 104 1.31 1.68 9.85
N ALA A 105 0.75 0.61 10.42
CA ALA A 105 0.72 0.42 11.87
C ALA A 105 2.14 0.42 12.48
N ASP A 106 3.08 -0.31 11.88
CA ASP A 106 4.47 -0.38 12.34
C ASP A 106 5.19 0.98 12.28
N ALA A 107 4.90 1.78 11.25
CA ALA A 107 5.49 3.11 11.10
C ALA A 107 4.97 4.13 12.12
N LEU A 108 3.69 4.00 12.51
CA LEU A 108 2.98 5.00 13.30
C LEU A 108 2.89 4.68 14.80
N LEU A 109 3.06 3.44 15.16
CA LEU A 109 2.82 2.87 16.50
C LEU A 109 3.60 3.56 17.62
N ASP A 110 4.85 4.02 17.39
CA ASP A 110 5.69 4.58 18.46
C ASP A 110 5.22 5.96 18.95
N GLN A 111 4.34 6.62 18.18
CA GLN A 111 3.87 7.98 18.50
C GLN A 111 2.35 8.12 18.52
N ASN A 112 1.61 7.02 18.33
CA ASN A 112 0.16 7.05 18.21
C ASN A 112 -0.49 5.87 18.95
N ARG A 113 -1.77 6.01 19.28
CA ARG A 113 -2.61 4.89 19.65
C ARG A 113 -3.10 4.20 18.38
N ILE A 114 -2.88 2.89 18.23
CA ILE A 114 -3.23 2.14 17.04
C ILE A 114 -4.31 1.11 17.36
N THR A 115 -5.37 1.11 16.56
CA THR A 115 -6.38 0.05 16.51
C THR A 115 -6.36 -0.55 15.11
N LEU A 116 -6.22 -1.87 15.00
CA LEU A 116 -6.24 -2.61 13.74
C LEU A 116 -7.53 -3.44 13.63
N VAL A 117 -8.17 -3.36 12.48
CA VAL A 117 -9.43 -4.06 12.18
C VAL A 117 -9.27 -4.85 10.89
N THR A 118 -9.83 -6.04 10.82
CA THR A 118 -9.92 -6.84 9.59
C THR A 118 -11.13 -7.78 9.64
N ALA A 119 -11.78 -7.98 8.51
CA ALA A 119 -12.82 -8.99 8.34
C ALA A 119 -12.26 -10.43 8.40
N GLU A 120 -10.96 -10.59 8.15
CA GLU A 120 -10.27 -11.87 8.17
C GLU A 120 -10.08 -12.41 9.60
N TYR A 121 -9.74 -13.70 9.71
CA TYR A 121 -9.45 -14.35 11.00
C TYR A 121 -8.18 -13.82 11.69
N ALA A 122 -7.28 -13.23 10.91
CA ALA A 122 -6.04 -12.66 11.42
C ALA A 122 -5.60 -11.46 10.57
N LEU A 123 -5.05 -10.46 11.23
CA LEU A 123 -4.41 -9.34 10.53
C LEU A 123 -3.23 -9.82 9.68
N GLY A 124 -3.17 -9.32 8.46
CA GLY A 124 -2.13 -9.74 7.52
C GLY A 124 -2.26 -11.22 7.13
N GLU A 125 -3.44 -11.70 6.82
CA GLU A 125 -3.71 -13.12 6.50
C GLU A 125 -2.83 -13.63 5.35
N LEU A 126 -2.54 -12.78 4.36
CA LEU A 126 -1.68 -13.10 3.22
C LEU A 126 -0.17 -12.97 3.54
N VAL A 127 0.20 -12.53 4.74
CA VAL A 127 1.60 -12.43 5.16
C VAL A 127 2.04 -13.75 5.77
N THR A 128 3.14 -14.32 5.25
CA THR A 128 3.66 -15.60 5.74
C THR A 128 3.88 -15.58 7.26
N PRO A 129 3.58 -16.67 8.00
CA PRO A 129 3.66 -16.70 9.46
C PRO A 129 5.04 -16.31 10.02
N THR A 130 6.12 -16.66 9.34
CA THR A 130 7.50 -16.32 9.74
C THR A 130 7.77 -14.81 9.75
N VAL A 131 7.09 -14.07 8.89
CA VAL A 131 7.17 -12.60 8.81
C VAL A 131 6.13 -11.96 9.74
N ARG A 132 4.93 -12.53 9.82
CA ARG A 132 3.83 -12.03 10.63
C ARG A 132 4.13 -12.09 12.14
N ALA A 133 4.75 -13.16 12.60
CA ALA A 133 5.02 -13.35 14.03
C ALA A 133 5.89 -12.24 14.68
N PRO A 134 7.00 -11.79 14.09
CA PRO A 134 7.74 -10.62 14.61
C PRO A 134 6.92 -9.33 14.63
N ILE A 135 6.05 -9.11 13.62
CA ILE A 135 5.15 -7.95 13.54
C ILE A 135 4.17 -7.98 14.72
N TYR A 136 3.49 -9.11 14.95
CA TYR A 136 2.58 -9.27 16.07
C TYR A 136 3.28 -9.04 17.42
N LYS A 137 4.49 -9.59 17.59
CA LYS A 137 5.30 -9.35 18.80
C LYS A 137 5.52 -7.84 19.04
N ARG A 138 5.81 -7.07 17.99
CA ARG A 138 5.99 -5.63 18.08
C ARG A 138 4.68 -4.92 18.40
N PHE A 139 3.59 -5.30 17.76
CA PHE A 139 2.27 -4.73 18.00
C PHE A 139 1.79 -4.97 19.43
N LEU A 140 1.92 -6.19 19.94
CA LEU A 140 1.56 -6.53 21.31
C LEU A 140 2.40 -5.73 22.33
N LYS A 141 3.72 -5.57 22.10
CA LYS A 141 4.58 -4.73 22.92
C LYS A 141 4.17 -3.25 22.88
N GLY A 142 3.76 -2.76 21.72
CA GLY A 142 3.29 -1.39 21.49
C GLY A 142 1.82 -1.18 21.90
N LYS A 143 1.16 -2.20 22.48
CA LYS A 143 -0.24 -2.14 22.94
C LYS A 143 -1.24 -1.82 21.80
N VAL A 144 -0.94 -2.26 20.60
CA VAL A 144 -1.89 -2.19 19.49
C VAL A 144 -3.11 -3.04 19.82
N VAL A 145 -4.29 -2.46 19.70
CA VAL A 145 -5.57 -3.17 19.84
C VAL A 145 -5.91 -3.81 18.50
N MET A 146 -6.24 -5.09 18.49
CA MET A 146 -6.49 -5.86 17.26
C MET A 146 -7.90 -6.47 17.29
N HIS A 147 -8.67 -6.19 16.25
CA HIS A 147 -10.05 -6.70 16.07
C HIS A 147 -10.14 -7.53 14.78
N PRO A 148 -9.75 -8.82 14.81
CA PRO A 148 -10.01 -9.74 13.70
C PRO A 148 -11.50 -10.11 13.65
N SER A 149 -11.95 -10.58 12.49
CA SER A 149 -13.35 -10.95 12.22
C SER A 149 -14.35 -9.81 12.47
N GLN A 150 -13.88 -8.58 12.25
CA GLN A 150 -14.68 -7.36 12.37
C GLN A 150 -14.54 -6.52 11.09
N GLU A 151 -15.61 -5.87 10.69
CA GLU A 151 -15.62 -4.88 9.61
C GLU A 151 -16.04 -3.51 10.15
N ILE A 152 -15.63 -2.44 9.49
CA ILE A 152 -16.14 -1.10 9.77
C ILE A 152 -17.55 -1.01 9.20
N HIS A 153 -18.54 -0.82 10.08
CA HIS A 153 -19.95 -0.69 9.72
C HIS A 153 -20.35 0.76 9.46
N THR A 154 -20.06 1.67 10.41
CA THR A 154 -20.34 3.09 10.27
C THR A 154 -19.24 3.96 10.87
N ILE A 155 -19.17 5.20 10.43
CA ILE A 155 -18.31 6.24 11.00
C ILE A 155 -19.19 7.48 11.21
N VAL A 156 -19.36 7.89 12.47
CA VAL A 156 -20.15 9.09 12.84
C VAL A 156 -19.28 9.99 13.74
N GLY A 157 -18.94 11.18 13.24
CA GLY A 157 -17.98 12.03 13.92
C GLY A 157 -16.64 11.31 14.09
N ASN A 158 -16.20 11.15 15.35
CA ASN A 158 -14.98 10.43 15.73
C ASN A 158 -15.24 9.02 16.30
N THR A 159 -16.47 8.51 16.14
CA THR A 159 -16.84 7.16 16.57
C THR A 159 -16.92 6.23 15.36
N VAL A 160 -16.21 5.11 15.44
CA VAL A 160 -16.22 4.04 14.42
C VAL A 160 -16.92 2.84 15.00
N THR A 161 -18.06 2.46 14.44
CA THR A 161 -18.78 1.24 14.81
C THR A 161 -18.24 0.07 14.00
N LEU A 162 -17.75 -0.94 14.70
CA LEU A 162 -17.34 -2.23 14.13
C LEU A 162 -18.51 -3.19 14.21
N ARG A 163 -18.60 -4.11 13.24
CA ARG A 163 -19.58 -5.20 13.24
C ARG A 163 -18.89 -6.54 13.05
N SER A 164 -19.21 -7.52 13.87
CA SER A 164 -18.72 -8.88 13.73
C SER A 164 -19.24 -9.50 12.43
N VAL A 165 -18.33 -10.01 11.60
CA VAL A 165 -18.68 -10.70 10.34
C VAL A 165 -19.39 -12.04 10.58
N HIS A 166 -19.35 -12.58 11.81
CA HIS A 166 -19.94 -13.87 12.15
C HIS A 166 -21.27 -13.74 12.87
N THR A 167 -21.37 -12.80 13.83
CA THR A 167 -22.56 -12.69 14.71
C THR A 167 -23.42 -11.48 14.37
N GLY A 168 -22.86 -10.48 13.65
CA GLY A 168 -23.54 -9.22 13.41
C GLY A 168 -23.57 -8.28 14.63
N GLU A 169 -22.97 -8.67 15.76
CA GLU A 169 -22.88 -7.82 16.94
C GLU A 169 -22.00 -6.61 16.66
N GLU A 170 -22.41 -5.47 17.21
CA GLU A 170 -21.74 -4.18 17.01
C GLU A 170 -20.99 -3.75 18.25
N MET A 171 -19.90 -3.03 18.04
CA MET A 171 -19.12 -2.36 19.08
C MET A 171 -18.58 -1.03 18.59
N ASP A 172 -18.51 -0.04 19.47
CA ASP A 172 -18.01 1.29 19.15
C ASP A 172 -16.55 1.45 19.59
N ILE A 173 -15.74 2.02 18.68
CA ILE A 173 -14.41 2.55 18.95
C ILE A 173 -14.51 4.07 18.97
N GLN A 174 -14.31 4.66 20.14
CA GLN A 174 -14.43 6.11 20.32
C GLN A 174 -13.09 6.83 20.20
N ASP A 175 -13.16 8.14 20.01
CA ASP A 175 -12.00 9.04 19.97
C ASP A 175 -11.01 8.64 18.87
N VAL A 176 -11.51 8.24 17.71
CA VAL A 176 -10.69 7.99 16.52
C VAL A 176 -10.45 9.32 15.81
N ASP A 177 -9.18 9.62 15.52
CA ASP A 177 -8.79 10.86 14.83
C ASP A 177 -8.63 10.64 13.33
N ILE A 178 -8.18 9.44 12.93
CA ILE A 178 -7.89 9.10 11.52
C ILE A 178 -8.26 7.64 11.27
N VAL A 179 -8.92 7.39 10.12
CA VAL A 179 -9.05 6.04 9.58
C VAL A 179 -8.06 5.86 8.43
N VAL A 180 -7.25 4.81 8.50
CA VAL A 180 -6.41 4.35 7.39
C VAL A 180 -7.11 3.15 6.77
N ASP A 181 -7.59 3.30 5.53
CA ASP A 181 -8.34 2.23 4.84
C ASP A 181 -7.49 1.58 3.76
N TRP A 182 -7.31 0.26 3.86
CA TRP A 182 -6.58 -0.53 2.87
C TRP A 182 -7.44 -1.64 2.28
N ARG A 183 -7.84 -1.46 1.02
CA ARG A 183 -8.67 -2.41 0.24
C ARG A 183 -7.91 -3.04 -0.92
N GLY A 184 -6.58 -3.04 -0.85
CA GLY A 184 -5.73 -3.48 -1.95
C GLY A 184 -5.41 -2.36 -2.94
N GLY A 185 -4.83 -2.75 -4.08
CA GLY A 185 -4.48 -1.84 -5.16
C GLY A 185 -5.21 -2.19 -6.46
N ILE A 186 -5.40 -1.20 -7.29
CA ILE A 186 -5.86 -1.36 -8.68
C ILE A 186 -4.74 -1.02 -9.64
N VAL A 187 -4.69 -1.74 -10.76
CA VAL A 187 -3.65 -1.57 -11.77
C VAL A 187 -3.66 -0.16 -12.36
N GLU A 188 -2.48 0.41 -12.59
CA GLU A 188 -2.33 1.70 -13.27
C GLU A 188 -2.15 1.47 -14.78
N THR A 189 -3.20 1.66 -15.55
CA THR A 189 -3.26 1.35 -17.00
C THR A 189 -3.28 2.59 -17.89
N THR A 190 -3.12 3.79 -17.33
CA THR A 190 -3.29 5.07 -18.05
C THR A 190 -2.44 5.14 -19.33
N LEU A 191 -1.23 4.59 -19.33
CA LEU A 191 -0.34 4.62 -20.50
C LEU A 191 -0.57 3.47 -21.48
N GLN A 192 -1.19 2.38 -21.06
CA GLN A 192 -1.31 1.15 -21.85
C GLN A 192 -2.01 1.41 -23.18
N SER A 193 -3.20 1.99 -23.16
CA SER A 193 -3.98 2.27 -24.37
C SER A 193 -3.24 3.17 -25.36
N ALA A 194 -2.47 4.14 -24.88
CA ALA A 194 -1.68 5.03 -25.73
C ALA A 194 -0.49 4.31 -26.39
N VAL A 195 0.13 3.37 -25.67
CA VAL A 195 1.23 2.54 -26.19
C VAL A 195 0.72 1.57 -27.24
N GLU A 196 -0.42 0.91 -26.97
CA GLU A 196 -1.11 0.00 -27.91
C GLU A 196 -1.53 0.73 -29.19
N ALA A 197 -2.16 1.90 -29.07
CA ALA A 197 -2.59 2.70 -30.20
C ALA A 197 -1.43 3.15 -31.11
N ARG A 198 -0.24 3.31 -30.55
CA ARG A 198 0.99 3.62 -31.32
C ARG A 198 1.57 2.40 -32.02
N GLY A 199 1.17 1.18 -31.67
CA GLY A 199 1.74 -0.06 -32.20
C GLY A 199 3.20 -0.29 -31.76
N LEU A 200 3.65 0.32 -30.66
CA LEU A 200 5.00 0.16 -30.14
C LEU A 200 5.16 -1.20 -29.48
N PRO A 201 6.20 -2.00 -29.83
CA PRO A 201 6.51 -3.22 -29.10
C PRO A 201 6.66 -2.93 -27.62
N HIS A 202 5.90 -3.61 -26.76
CA HIS A 202 5.92 -3.34 -25.34
C HIS A 202 5.67 -4.60 -24.49
N SER A 203 6.08 -4.53 -23.23
CA SER A 203 5.76 -5.50 -22.20
C SER A 203 5.16 -4.78 -20.99
N ILE A 204 4.18 -5.39 -20.36
CA ILE A 204 3.57 -4.91 -19.11
C ILE A 204 4.04 -5.84 -17.99
N ILE A 205 4.58 -5.28 -16.90
CA ILE A 205 5.19 -6.06 -15.83
C ILE A 205 4.88 -5.50 -14.44
N GLY A 206 4.99 -6.34 -13.42
CA GLY A 206 4.81 -5.94 -12.03
C GLY A 206 3.35 -5.66 -11.68
N ASP A 207 3.14 -4.73 -10.75
CA ASP A 207 1.80 -4.47 -10.20
C ASP A 207 0.83 -3.81 -11.18
N CYS A 208 1.30 -3.33 -12.33
CA CYS A 208 0.40 -2.88 -13.40
C CYS A 208 -0.22 -4.04 -14.22
N VAL A 209 0.26 -5.27 -14.04
CA VAL A 209 -0.42 -6.49 -14.50
C VAL A 209 -1.44 -6.95 -13.45
N ALA A 210 -0.98 -7.07 -12.22
CA ALA A 210 -1.80 -7.36 -11.05
C ALA A 210 -1.00 -7.01 -9.78
N PRO A 211 -1.59 -6.31 -8.80
CA PRO A 211 -0.93 -6.01 -7.54
C PRO A 211 -0.52 -7.28 -6.81
N ARG A 212 0.79 -7.47 -6.59
CA ARG A 212 1.38 -8.69 -6.03
C ARG A 212 2.59 -8.36 -5.15
N GLN A 213 3.40 -9.37 -4.89
CA GLN A 213 4.60 -9.21 -4.05
C GLN A 213 5.81 -8.74 -4.87
N VAL A 214 6.70 -7.99 -4.24
CA VAL A 214 7.87 -7.35 -4.87
C VAL A 214 8.79 -8.33 -5.63
N HIS A 215 8.91 -9.58 -5.16
CA HIS A 215 9.76 -10.56 -5.85
C HIS A 215 9.21 -10.96 -7.22
N ILE A 216 7.89 -10.93 -7.40
CA ILE A 216 7.25 -11.20 -8.69
C ILE A 216 7.55 -10.06 -9.66
N ALA A 217 7.42 -8.80 -9.22
CA ALA A 217 7.76 -7.65 -10.05
C ALA A 217 9.23 -7.67 -10.50
N ILE A 218 10.15 -8.07 -9.62
CA ILE A 218 11.57 -8.23 -9.95
C ILE A 218 11.78 -9.35 -10.98
N ALA A 219 11.13 -10.50 -10.81
CA ALA A 219 11.23 -11.63 -11.73
C ALA A 219 10.69 -11.28 -13.12
N GLU A 220 9.52 -10.64 -13.19
CA GLU A 220 8.92 -10.20 -14.45
C GLU A 220 9.80 -9.16 -15.17
N GLY A 221 10.40 -8.21 -14.42
CA GLY A 221 11.35 -7.26 -14.97
C GLY A 221 12.58 -7.95 -15.58
N ALA A 222 13.12 -8.95 -14.89
CA ALA A 222 14.25 -9.73 -15.40
C ALA A 222 13.88 -10.57 -16.64
N MET A 223 12.67 -11.13 -16.69
CA MET A 223 12.18 -11.86 -17.86
C MET A 223 11.95 -10.94 -19.06
N ALA A 224 11.29 -9.81 -18.87
CA ALA A 224 11.06 -8.84 -19.93
C ALA A 224 12.37 -8.31 -20.53
N ALA A 225 13.35 -8.00 -19.69
CA ALA A 225 14.65 -7.51 -20.14
C ALA A 225 15.46 -8.55 -20.94
N ARG A 226 15.25 -9.83 -20.70
CA ARG A 226 15.93 -10.91 -21.46
C ARG A 226 15.22 -11.24 -22.77
N ALA A 227 13.98 -10.79 -22.95
CA ALA A 227 13.19 -11.01 -24.16
C ALA A 227 13.39 -9.92 -25.23
N ILE A 228 14.12 -8.86 -24.90
CA ILE A 228 14.53 -7.77 -25.80
C ILE A 228 15.90 -8.08 -26.41
#